data_4a09c87a62920b0dcaa4e3ad2ec15d34
#
_entry.id   4a09c87a62920b0dcaa4e3ad2ec15d34
#
_cell.length_a   1.000
_cell.length_b   1.000
_cell.length_c   1.000
_cell.angle_alpha   90.00
_cell.angle_beta   90.00
_cell.angle_gamma   90.00
#
_symmetry.space_group_name_H-M   'P 1'
#
loop_
_entity.id
_entity.type
_entity.pdbx_description
1 polymer ?
#
loop_
_entity_poly.entity_id
_entity_poly.type
_entity_poly.pdbx_seq_one_letter_code
_entity_poly.pdbx_strand_id
1 'polypeptide(L)'
;KGEKPGKTILLRGDIDALSVTEDTGLPFTSENTGVMHACGHDCHISMMLTAAHILQDMRKDLCGTVKLAFQPAEEVATGAPSMIEQGALEGVDGCFAIHVWFDVDAGHVCCDAGPRMGGANKVTIDIKGRGGHAATPQECIDAAVVQAAVISNLQTLVSRNFSPRDGVVVTVGEVTAGERWNVVAENAHLAGTSRCFSKEINAQLPKLIDRVASETAAAFGAKATTKNIVLCPPVINDQHMAQVVQGAAREVIGSDAPVSEPGTMGGEDFAFFMDKV
;
A
#
# COMPACT_ATOMS: atom_id res chain seq x y z
N LYS A 1 18.10 23.64 -8.80
CA LYS A 1 17.44 24.56 -9.73
C LYS A 1 18.32 24.74 -10.95
N GLY A 2 17.74 24.58 -12.14
CA GLY A 2 18.39 24.87 -13.41
C GLY A 2 18.51 26.39 -13.69
N GLU A 3 19.28 26.71 -14.71
CA GLU A 3 19.51 28.12 -15.12
C GLU A 3 18.43 28.65 -16.08
N LYS A 4 17.64 27.76 -16.68
CA LYS A 4 16.56 28.12 -17.60
C LYS A 4 15.19 28.00 -16.89
N PRO A 5 14.20 28.86 -17.23
CA PRO A 5 12.86 28.75 -16.65
C PRO A 5 12.19 27.44 -17.09
N GLY A 6 11.31 26.90 -16.25
CA GLY A 6 10.57 25.68 -16.54
C GLY A 6 9.78 25.18 -15.33
N LYS A 7 9.18 24.01 -15.47
CA LYS A 7 8.38 23.34 -14.43
C LYS A 7 9.24 22.83 -13.29
N THR A 8 8.61 22.51 -12.17
CA THR A 8 9.22 21.83 -11.03
C THR A 8 8.76 20.40 -10.98
N ILE A 9 9.70 19.46 -11.01
CA ILE A 9 9.45 18.03 -10.88
C ILE A 9 10.05 17.54 -9.56
N LEU A 10 9.30 16.71 -8.85
CA LEU A 10 9.77 16.01 -7.67
C LEU A 10 10.20 14.59 -8.05
N LEU A 11 11.44 14.23 -7.78
CA LEU A 11 11.91 12.85 -7.80
C LEU A 11 11.92 12.32 -6.37
N ARG A 12 11.31 11.16 -6.14
CA ARG A 12 11.24 10.52 -4.82
C ARG A 12 12.01 9.20 -4.82
N GLY A 13 12.77 8.97 -3.78
CA GLY A 13 13.27 7.66 -3.37
C GLY A 13 13.03 7.49 -1.88
N ASP A 14 12.44 6.37 -1.51
CA ASP A 14 12.31 5.95 -0.12
C ASP A 14 13.66 5.48 0.42
N ILE A 15 13.82 5.56 1.75
CA ILE A 15 15.12 5.33 2.39
C ILE A 15 15.03 4.47 3.66
N ASP A 16 13.85 4.05 4.05
CA ASP A 16 13.66 3.24 5.26
C ASP A 16 13.97 1.76 5.01
N ALA A 17 14.15 1.03 6.11
CA ALA A 17 14.46 -0.39 6.13
C ALA A 17 13.43 -1.15 6.94
N LEU A 18 13.36 -2.46 6.73
CA LEU A 18 12.45 -3.36 7.41
C LEU A 18 13.08 -3.99 8.67
N SER A 19 12.24 -4.30 9.66
CA SER A 19 12.63 -5.05 10.87
C SER A 19 12.80 -6.55 10.55
N VAL A 20 13.77 -6.85 9.69
CA VAL A 20 14.12 -8.21 9.22
C VAL A 20 15.61 -8.44 9.47
N THR A 21 15.96 -9.62 9.97
CA THR A 21 17.37 -10.00 10.08
C THR A 21 17.89 -10.44 8.71
N GLU A 22 18.94 -9.79 8.24
CA GLU A 22 19.55 -10.14 6.96
C GLU A 22 20.32 -11.46 7.04
N ASP A 23 20.08 -12.36 6.09
CA ASP A 23 20.75 -13.64 5.92
C ASP A 23 21.14 -13.87 4.45
N THR A 24 21.74 -12.84 3.84
CA THR A 24 22.17 -12.90 2.42
C THR A 24 23.54 -13.49 2.24
N GLY A 25 24.40 -13.49 3.28
CA GLY A 25 25.79 -13.92 3.21
C GLY A 25 26.69 -13.01 2.34
N LEU A 26 26.22 -11.80 1.99
CA LEU A 26 26.97 -10.85 1.19
C LEU A 26 28.00 -10.10 2.05
N PRO A 27 29.12 -9.63 1.45
CA PRO A 27 30.16 -8.92 2.19
C PRO A 27 29.75 -7.51 2.67
N PHE A 28 28.58 -7.04 2.28
CA PHE A 28 27.98 -5.74 2.65
C PHE A 28 26.63 -5.90 3.35
N THR A 29 26.46 -6.95 4.13
CA THR A 29 25.26 -7.15 4.96
C THR A 29 25.08 -6.00 5.95
N SER A 30 23.83 -5.83 6.41
CA SER A 30 23.50 -4.82 7.42
C SER A 30 24.36 -4.97 8.69
N GLU A 31 24.93 -3.89 9.16
CA GLU A 31 25.64 -3.84 10.45
C GLU A 31 24.67 -3.72 11.64
N ASN A 32 23.38 -3.41 11.37
CA ASN A 32 22.32 -3.30 12.36
C ASN A 32 21.51 -4.60 12.43
N THR A 33 21.88 -5.50 13.34
CA THR A 33 21.17 -6.77 13.53
C THR A 33 19.66 -6.56 13.69
N GLY A 34 18.86 -7.29 12.91
CA GLY A 34 17.40 -7.19 12.92
C GLY A 34 16.83 -6.09 12.04
N VAL A 35 17.66 -5.40 11.24
CA VAL A 35 17.23 -4.40 10.28
C VAL A 35 17.89 -4.65 8.93
N MET A 36 17.12 -4.65 7.85
CA MET A 36 17.59 -4.93 6.49
C MET A 36 16.81 -4.11 5.47
N HIS A 37 17.49 -3.69 4.38
CA HIS A 37 16.83 -3.18 3.17
C HIS A 37 16.22 -4.33 2.34
N ALA A 38 15.21 -5.02 2.90
CA ALA A 38 14.60 -6.16 2.24
C ALA A 38 13.63 -5.76 1.10
N CYS A 39 13.28 -4.48 0.98
CA CYS A 39 12.46 -3.94 -0.10
C CYS A 39 13.26 -3.20 -1.19
N GLY A 40 14.60 -3.15 -1.07
CA GLY A 40 15.47 -2.56 -2.08
C GLY A 40 15.58 -1.03 -2.06
N HIS A 41 15.19 -0.37 -0.97
CA HIS A 41 15.27 1.08 -0.84
C HIS A 41 16.71 1.62 -0.87
N ASP A 42 17.70 0.82 -0.54
CA ASP A 42 19.13 1.12 -0.74
C ASP A 42 19.48 1.34 -2.22
N CYS A 43 18.85 0.58 -3.13
CA CYS A 43 18.96 0.82 -4.57
C CYS A 43 18.32 2.16 -4.95
N HIS A 44 17.17 2.50 -4.37
CA HIS A 44 16.50 3.78 -4.62
C HIS A 44 17.35 4.96 -4.16
N ILE A 45 17.98 4.87 -2.98
CA ILE A 45 18.96 5.87 -2.50
C ILE A 45 20.09 6.06 -3.52
N SER A 46 20.67 4.95 -4.00
CA SER A 46 21.77 4.98 -4.95
C SER A 46 21.38 5.62 -6.28
N MET A 47 20.19 5.29 -6.80
CA MET A 47 19.64 5.90 -8.01
C MET A 47 19.39 7.40 -7.83
N MET A 48 18.82 7.82 -6.69
CA MET A 48 18.55 9.22 -6.38
C MET A 48 19.83 10.04 -6.26
N LEU A 49 20.87 9.52 -5.60
CA LEU A 49 22.18 10.18 -5.50
C LEU A 49 22.85 10.31 -6.87
N THR A 50 22.80 9.27 -7.68
CA THR A 50 23.32 9.30 -9.06
C THR A 50 22.60 10.34 -9.91
N ALA A 51 21.26 10.37 -9.86
CA ALA A 51 20.45 11.36 -10.55
C ALA A 51 20.80 12.79 -10.09
N ALA A 52 21.02 12.99 -8.78
CA ALA A 52 21.42 14.28 -8.23
C ALA A 52 22.75 14.78 -8.81
N HIS A 53 23.76 13.91 -8.94
CA HIS A 53 25.03 14.24 -9.55
C HIS A 53 24.89 14.61 -11.04
N ILE A 54 24.19 13.77 -11.82
CA ILE A 54 23.94 14.03 -13.24
C ILE A 54 23.20 15.36 -13.44
N LEU A 55 22.14 15.60 -12.68
CA LEU A 55 21.38 16.86 -12.77
C LEU A 55 22.18 18.08 -12.35
N GLN A 56 23.10 17.95 -11.41
CA GLN A 56 24.01 19.03 -11.02
C GLN A 56 24.99 19.37 -12.15
N ASP A 57 25.54 18.38 -12.84
CA ASP A 57 26.45 18.58 -13.97
C ASP A 57 25.70 19.21 -15.16
N MET A 58 24.44 18.83 -15.38
CA MET A 58 23.58 19.37 -16.43
C MET A 58 22.89 20.70 -16.08
N ARG A 59 23.18 21.30 -14.93
CA ARG A 59 22.44 22.46 -14.38
C ARG A 59 22.27 23.61 -15.36
N LYS A 60 23.28 23.90 -16.21
CA LYS A 60 23.23 24.98 -17.21
C LYS A 60 22.22 24.74 -18.31
N ASP A 61 21.94 23.48 -18.60
CA ASP A 61 21.01 23.08 -19.66
C ASP A 61 19.62 22.72 -19.12
N LEU A 62 19.52 22.50 -17.81
CA LEU A 62 18.29 22.14 -17.15
C LEU A 62 17.26 23.28 -17.17
N CYS A 63 16.06 22.97 -17.67
CA CYS A 63 14.91 23.88 -17.63
C CYS A 63 14.06 23.56 -16.39
N GLY A 64 13.85 24.57 -15.51
CA GLY A 64 13.01 24.44 -14.32
C GLY A 64 13.76 23.98 -13.07
N THR A 65 13.10 23.24 -12.23
CA THR A 65 13.61 22.78 -10.92
C THR A 65 13.35 21.30 -10.74
N VAL A 66 14.33 20.58 -10.22
CA VAL A 66 14.13 19.23 -9.69
C VAL A 66 14.27 19.29 -8.18
N LYS A 67 13.24 18.85 -7.46
CA LYS A 67 13.26 18.59 -6.03
C LYS A 67 13.59 17.11 -5.83
N LEU A 68 14.48 16.81 -4.91
CA LEU A 68 14.84 15.44 -4.54
C LEU A 68 14.25 15.14 -3.16
N ALA A 69 13.34 14.18 -3.09
CA ALA A 69 12.69 13.74 -1.87
C ALA A 69 13.27 12.39 -1.43
N PHE A 70 14.10 12.40 -0.40
CA PHE A 70 14.55 11.19 0.29
C PHE A 70 13.55 10.90 1.40
N GLN A 71 12.64 9.95 1.17
CA GLN A 71 11.48 9.74 2.01
C GLN A 71 11.70 8.61 3.02
N PRO A 72 11.58 8.86 4.33
CA PRO A 72 11.52 7.82 5.35
C PRO A 72 10.10 7.24 5.48
N ALA A 73 9.96 6.11 6.19
CA ALA A 73 8.69 5.56 6.67
C ALA A 73 7.67 5.23 5.56
N GLU A 74 8.15 4.73 4.41
CA GLU A 74 7.29 4.18 3.35
C GLU A 74 6.57 2.91 3.85
N GLU A 75 7.29 2.01 4.49
CA GLU A 75 6.84 0.70 4.95
C GLU A 75 5.70 0.75 6.00
N VAL A 76 5.46 1.92 6.55
CA VAL A 76 4.34 2.19 7.47
C VAL A 76 3.35 3.22 6.91
N ALA A 77 3.51 3.60 5.64
CA ALA A 77 2.66 4.52 4.88
C ALA A 77 2.43 5.88 5.57
N THR A 78 3.44 6.41 6.25
CA THR A 78 3.38 7.71 6.96
C THR A 78 4.38 8.73 6.43
N GLY A 79 5.35 8.29 5.66
CA GLY A 79 6.42 9.15 5.14
C GLY A 79 5.93 10.18 4.14
N ALA A 80 5.21 9.75 3.11
CA ALA A 80 4.68 10.66 2.10
C ALA A 80 3.69 11.68 2.68
N PRO A 81 2.68 11.32 3.49
CA PRO A 81 1.82 12.29 4.16
C PRO A 81 2.59 13.32 4.97
N SER A 82 3.58 12.90 5.78
CA SER A 82 4.40 13.79 6.59
C SER A 82 5.21 14.79 5.75
N MET A 83 5.81 14.33 4.65
CA MET A 83 6.56 15.21 3.74
C MET A 83 5.65 16.21 3.03
N ILE A 84 4.44 15.80 2.65
CA ILE A 84 3.42 16.68 2.04
C ILE A 84 3.02 17.78 3.03
N GLU A 85 2.75 17.43 4.28
CA GLU A 85 2.43 18.39 5.34
C GLU A 85 3.57 19.39 5.57
N GLN A 86 4.81 18.99 5.39
CA GLN A 86 6.00 19.84 5.51
C GLN A 86 6.31 20.64 4.22
N GLY A 87 5.44 20.61 3.22
CA GLY A 87 5.54 21.44 2.03
C GLY A 87 6.40 20.85 0.89
N ALA A 88 6.66 19.54 0.89
CA ALA A 88 7.44 18.91 -0.18
C ALA A 88 6.88 19.18 -1.59
N LEU A 89 5.55 19.29 -1.71
CA LEU A 89 4.85 19.54 -2.98
C LEU A 89 4.65 21.01 -3.32
N GLU A 90 5.13 21.97 -2.53
CA GLU A 90 4.96 23.39 -2.85
C GLU A 90 5.60 23.73 -4.19
N GLY A 91 4.78 24.20 -5.16
CA GLY A 91 5.19 24.58 -6.50
C GLY A 91 5.66 23.42 -7.38
N VAL A 92 5.31 22.18 -7.05
CA VAL A 92 5.60 20.97 -7.85
C VAL A 92 4.51 20.80 -8.91
N ASP A 93 4.93 20.59 -10.17
CA ASP A 93 4.06 20.39 -11.34
C ASP A 93 3.88 18.91 -11.71
N GLY A 94 4.67 18.03 -11.13
CA GLY A 94 4.62 16.58 -11.35
C GLY A 94 5.63 15.85 -10.47
N CYS A 95 5.36 14.59 -10.19
CA CYS A 95 6.23 13.74 -9.37
C CYS A 95 6.54 12.42 -10.06
N PHE A 96 7.70 11.85 -9.72
CA PHE A 96 8.17 10.59 -10.25
C PHE A 96 8.89 9.80 -9.16
N ALA A 97 8.66 8.49 -9.14
CA ALA A 97 9.41 7.52 -8.36
C ALA A 97 9.65 6.26 -9.18
N ILE A 98 10.63 5.47 -8.81
CA ILE A 98 10.89 4.15 -9.36
C ILE A 98 11.08 3.18 -8.19
N HIS A 99 10.54 1.97 -8.33
CA HIS A 99 10.74 0.89 -7.38
C HIS A 99 11.44 -0.28 -8.06
N VAL A 100 12.49 -0.83 -7.46
CA VAL A 100 13.10 -2.08 -7.94
C VAL A 100 12.13 -3.24 -7.71
N TRP A 101 12.00 -4.13 -8.71
CA TRP A 101 11.02 -5.20 -8.65
C TRP A 101 11.62 -6.51 -9.16
N PHE A 102 11.49 -7.58 -8.37
CA PHE A 102 12.14 -8.86 -8.66
C PHE A 102 11.53 -9.59 -9.87
N ASP A 103 10.30 -9.29 -10.28
CA ASP A 103 9.66 -9.85 -11.48
C ASP A 103 10.03 -9.12 -12.77
N VAL A 104 10.80 -8.02 -12.70
CA VAL A 104 11.26 -7.25 -13.86
C VAL A 104 12.76 -7.45 -14.03
N ASP A 105 13.16 -8.04 -15.15
CA ASP A 105 14.55 -8.34 -15.44
C ASP A 105 15.41 -7.06 -15.50
N ALA A 106 16.67 -7.17 -15.11
CA ALA A 106 17.64 -6.07 -15.22
C ALA A 106 17.76 -5.57 -16.66
N GLY A 107 17.76 -4.25 -16.83
CA GLY A 107 17.74 -3.60 -18.15
C GLY A 107 16.33 -3.33 -18.68
N HIS A 108 15.29 -3.66 -17.93
CA HIS A 108 13.91 -3.37 -18.28
C HIS A 108 13.25 -2.43 -17.27
N VAL A 109 12.23 -1.70 -17.73
CA VAL A 109 11.41 -0.78 -16.93
C VAL A 109 9.94 -1.01 -17.25
N CYS A 110 9.16 -1.34 -16.24
CA CYS A 110 7.70 -1.41 -16.36
C CYS A 110 7.10 -0.06 -15.95
N CYS A 111 6.51 0.65 -16.90
CA CYS A 111 5.95 1.99 -16.69
C CYS A 111 4.64 2.20 -17.47
N ASP A 112 3.76 1.21 -17.41
CA ASP A 112 2.42 1.29 -18.02
C ASP A 112 1.57 2.37 -17.36
N ALA A 113 0.73 3.01 -18.15
CA ALA A 113 -0.31 3.91 -17.65
C ALA A 113 -1.42 3.15 -16.91
N GLY A 114 -2.14 3.85 -16.05
CA GLY A 114 -3.24 3.29 -15.27
C GLY A 114 -2.79 2.63 -13.95
N PRO A 115 -3.64 1.78 -13.36
CA PRO A 115 -3.38 1.20 -12.05
C PRO A 115 -2.15 0.28 -12.05
N ARG A 116 -1.23 0.53 -11.11
CA ARG A 116 0.02 -0.26 -10.97
C ARG A 116 0.13 -0.94 -9.62
N MET A 117 -0.24 -0.24 -8.52
CA MET A 117 -0.20 -0.82 -7.18
C MET A 117 -1.54 -0.60 -6.47
N GLY A 118 -1.91 -1.56 -5.62
CA GLY A 118 -3.19 -1.55 -4.93
C GLY A 118 -3.24 -0.52 -3.80
N GLY A 119 -4.36 0.21 -3.68
CA GLY A 119 -4.66 0.91 -2.44
C GLY A 119 -4.81 -0.07 -1.29
N ALA A 120 -4.39 0.34 -0.10
CA ALA A 120 -4.32 -0.52 1.07
C ALA A 120 -5.09 0.07 2.26
N ASN A 121 -5.90 -0.78 2.91
CA ASN A 121 -6.58 -0.45 4.16
C ASN A 121 -6.33 -1.54 5.19
N LYS A 122 -6.15 -1.13 6.45
CA LYS A 122 -6.21 -2.03 7.60
C LYS A 122 -7.63 -2.01 8.17
N VAL A 123 -8.17 -3.16 8.45
CA VAL A 123 -9.52 -3.34 9.01
C VAL A 123 -9.41 -4.12 10.31
N THR A 124 -10.07 -3.64 11.35
CA THR A 124 -10.31 -4.42 12.57
C THR A 124 -11.81 -4.50 12.85
N ILE A 125 -12.28 -5.62 13.35
CA ILE A 125 -13.67 -5.88 13.69
C ILE A 125 -13.73 -6.50 15.09
N ASP A 126 -14.35 -5.80 16.01
CA ASP A 126 -14.60 -6.28 17.37
C ASP A 126 -16.05 -6.72 17.49
N ILE A 127 -16.28 -7.95 17.94
CA ILE A 127 -17.59 -8.55 18.09
C ILE A 127 -17.89 -8.74 19.57
N LYS A 128 -19.04 -8.24 20.01
CA LYS A 128 -19.57 -8.37 21.36
C LYS A 128 -20.83 -9.22 21.34
N GLY A 129 -20.75 -10.38 21.94
CA GLY A 129 -21.87 -11.27 22.22
C GLY A 129 -22.26 -11.25 23.71
N ARG A 130 -22.65 -12.40 24.20
CA ARG A 130 -22.96 -12.66 25.62
C ARG A 130 -22.42 -14.04 26.01
N GLY A 131 -21.36 -14.06 26.82
CA GLY A 131 -20.72 -15.28 27.32
C GLY A 131 -21.60 -16.02 28.33
N GLY A 132 -21.22 -17.25 28.64
CA GLY A 132 -21.89 -18.08 29.63
C GLY A 132 -21.38 -19.52 29.64
N HIS A 133 -22.09 -20.41 30.36
CA HIS A 133 -21.69 -21.80 30.46
C HIS A 133 -21.93 -22.54 29.15
N ALA A 134 -20.95 -23.25 28.64
CA ALA A 134 -21.04 -23.91 27.32
C ALA A 134 -22.15 -25.01 27.25
N ALA A 135 -22.65 -25.51 28.39
CA ALA A 135 -23.78 -26.47 28.44
C ALA A 135 -25.17 -25.80 28.30
N THR A 136 -25.24 -24.44 28.38
CA THR A 136 -26.48 -23.68 28.24
C THR A 136 -26.34 -22.60 27.12
N PRO A 137 -26.01 -23.00 25.88
CA PRO A 137 -25.71 -22.05 24.79
C PRO A 137 -26.94 -21.19 24.41
N GLN A 138 -28.15 -21.65 24.66
CA GLN A 138 -29.42 -20.93 24.43
C GLN A 138 -29.55 -19.66 25.29
N GLU A 139 -28.77 -19.53 26.36
CA GLU A 139 -28.73 -18.35 27.22
C GLU A 139 -27.64 -17.36 26.80
N CYS A 140 -26.88 -17.70 25.76
CA CYS A 140 -25.68 -16.99 25.32
C CYS A 140 -25.85 -16.37 23.91
N ILE A 141 -24.90 -15.55 23.52
CA ILE A 141 -24.68 -15.11 22.14
C ILE A 141 -23.19 -15.35 21.87
N ASP A 142 -22.90 -16.40 21.11
CA ASP A 142 -21.53 -16.88 20.94
C ASP A 142 -20.76 -16.03 19.92
N ALA A 143 -19.86 -15.19 20.42
CA ALA A 143 -19.05 -14.32 19.58
C ALA A 143 -18.12 -15.11 18.60
N ALA A 144 -17.72 -16.34 18.93
CA ALA A 144 -16.92 -17.18 18.04
C ALA A 144 -17.73 -17.68 16.83
N VAL A 145 -18.99 -18.05 17.03
CA VAL A 145 -19.91 -18.43 15.94
C VAL A 145 -20.22 -17.21 15.06
N VAL A 146 -20.49 -16.06 15.67
CA VAL A 146 -20.70 -14.81 14.92
C VAL A 146 -19.48 -14.43 14.09
N GLN A 147 -18.29 -14.55 14.65
CA GLN A 147 -17.02 -14.29 13.96
C GLN A 147 -16.87 -15.17 12.72
N ALA A 148 -17.15 -16.46 12.80
CA ALA A 148 -17.09 -17.38 11.67
C ALA A 148 -18.07 -16.97 10.55
N ALA A 149 -19.29 -16.55 10.93
CA ALA A 149 -20.30 -16.05 9.98
C ALA A 149 -19.85 -14.74 9.31
N VAL A 150 -19.28 -13.80 10.08
CA VAL A 150 -18.73 -12.55 9.54
C VAL A 150 -17.61 -12.81 8.54
N ILE A 151 -16.65 -13.69 8.85
CA ILE A 151 -15.57 -14.07 7.93
C ILE A 151 -16.13 -14.62 6.63
N SER A 152 -17.09 -15.55 6.72
CA SER A 152 -17.71 -16.17 5.54
C SER A 152 -18.48 -15.15 4.69
N ASN A 153 -19.21 -14.24 5.30
CA ASN A 153 -19.98 -13.22 4.60
C ASN A 153 -19.08 -12.15 3.97
N LEU A 154 -17.95 -11.81 4.59
CA LEU A 154 -16.96 -10.90 3.98
C LEU A 154 -16.42 -11.43 2.65
N GLN A 155 -16.32 -12.76 2.45
CA GLN A 155 -15.91 -13.32 1.16
C GLN A 155 -16.94 -13.02 0.07
N THR A 156 -18.23 -12.94 0.42
CA THR A 156 -19.28 -12.61 -0.55
C THR A 156 -19.22 -11.15 -0.98
N LEU A 157 -18.63 -10.28 -0.19
CA LEU A 157 -18.42 -8.88 -0.54
C LEU A 157 -17.62 -8.77 -1.83
N VAL A 158 -16.47 -9.44 -1.92
CA VAL A 158 -15.65 -9.45 -3.14
C VAL A 158 -16.38 -10.15 -4.28
N SER A 159 -16.90 -11.37 -4.05
CA SER A 159 -17.43 -12.19 -5.12
C SER A 159 -18.80 -11.76 -5.66
N ARG A 160 -19.55 -10.88 -4.95
CA ARG A 160 -20.94 -10.50 -5.30
C ARG A 160 -21.19 -8.99 -5.41
N ASN A 161 -20.25 -8.13 -4.96
CA ASN A 161 -20.44 -6.68 -5.01
C ASN A 161 -19.52 -5.99 -6.03
N PHE A 162 -18.49 -6.68 -6.52
CA PHE A 162 -17.52 -6.14 -7.48
C PHE A 162 -17.45 -7.01 -8.73
N SER A 163 -17.10 -6.38 -9.85
CA SER A 163 -16.79 -7.11 -11.08
C SER A 163 -15.52 -7.95 -10.89
N PRO A 164 -15.43 -9.15 -11.44
CA PRO A 164 -14.18 -9.92 -11.45
C PRO A 164 -12.99 -9.18 -12.08
N ARG A 165 -13.24 -8.09 -12.80
CA ARG A 165 -12.21 -7.24 -13.43
C ARG A 165 -11.72 -6.12 -12.54
N ASP A 166 -12.37 -5.85 -11.41
CA ASP A 166 -12.07 -4.68 -10.58
C ASP A 166 -10.83 -4.89 -9.70
N GLY A 167 -10.34 -6.11 -9.55
CA GLY A 167 -9.17 -6.41 -8.73
C GLY A 167 -9.37 -5.96 -7.28
N VAL A 168 -10.27 -6.64 -6.54
CA VAL A 168 -10.56 -6.35 -5.13
C VAL A 168 -10.14 -7.53 -4.26
N VAL A 169 -9.47 -7.25 -3.15
CA VAL A 169 -9.06 -8.24 -2.14
C VAL A 169 -9.58 -7.82 -0.77
N VAL A 170 -10.17 -8.78 -0.03
CA VAL A 170 -10.47 -8.64 1.40
C VAL A 170 -9.95 -9.89 2.10
N THR A 171 -9.00 -9.71 3.00
CA THR A 171 -8.36 -10.81 3.73
C THR A 171 -8.44 -10.57 5.23
N VAL A 172 -8.88 -11.58 5.98
CA VAL A 172 -8.78 -11.63 7.43
C VAL A 172 -7.54 -12.46 7.78
N GLY A 173 -6.55 -11.82 8.40
CA GLY A 173 -5.27 -12.45 8.73
C GLY A 173 -5.11 -12.81 10.20
N GLU A 174 -5.89 -12.17 11.08
CA GLU A 174 -5.86 -12.40 12.52
C GLU A 174 -7.26 -12.67 13.05
N VAL A 175 -7.39 -13.71 13.88
CA VAL A 175 -8.66 -14.18 14.43
C VAL A 175 -8.47 -14.62 15.87
N THR A 176 -9.20 -14.03 16.80
CA THR A 176 -9.22 -14.48 18.23
C THR A 176 -10.62 -14.47 18.77
N ALA A 177 -10.99 -15.50 19.59
CA ALA A 177 -12.27 -15.57 20.26
C ALA A 177 -12.19 -16.46 21.52
N GLY A 178 -12.87 -16.02 22.58
CA GLY A 178 -12.99 -16.76 23.83
C GLY A 178 -11.67 -16.90 24.60
N GLU A 179 -11.78 -17.47 25.81
CA GLU A 179 -10.65 -17.62 26.74
C GLU A 179 -10.51 -19.05 27.24
N ARG A 180 -11.58 -19.83 27.21
CA ARG A 180 -11.62 -21.17 27.81
C ARG A 180 -12.56 -22.10 27.05
N TRP A 181 -12.18 -23.36 26.87
CA TRP A 181 -12.87 -24.37 26.06
C TRP A 181 -14.33 -24.68 26.51
N ASN A 182 -14.69 -24.44 27.77
CA ASN A 182 -16.03 -24.71 28.33
C ASN A 182 -16.83 -23.45 28.69
N VAL A 183 -16.44 -22.30 28.13
CA VAL A 183 -17.11 -21.02 28.27
C VAL A 183 -17.44 -20.48 26.89
N VAL A 184 -18.71 -20.09 26.66
CA VAL A 184 -19.11 -19.44 25.41
C VAL A 184 -18.39 -18.10 25.27
N ALA A 185 -17.79 -17.84 24.12
CA ALA A 185 -17.06 -16.62 23.85
C ALA A 185 -17.96 -15.38 23.92
N GLU A 186 -17.62 -14.44 24.78
CA GLU A 186 -18.30 -13.15 24.86
C GLU A 186 -17.76 -12.14 23.86
N ASN A 187 -16.46 -12.21 23.57
CA ASN A 187 -15.77 -11.30 22.69
C ASN A 187 -15.04 -12.09 21.61
N ALA A 188 -14.98 -11.48 20.42
CA ALA A 188 -14.12 -11.93 19.35
C ALA A 188 -13.52 -10.74 18.63
N HIS A 189 -12.31 -10.92 18.07
CA HIS A 189 -11.56 -9.92 17.34
C HIS A 189 -11.09 -10.47 16.00
N LEU A 190 -11.18 -9.64 14.97
CA LEU A 190 -10.66 -9.88 13.64
C LEU A 190 -9.77 -8.71 13.23
N ALA A 191 -8.64 -9.01 12.61
CA ALA A 191 -7.88 -8.00 11.90
C ALA A 191 -7.51 -8.49 10.50
N GLY A 192 -7.50 -7.56 9.55
CA GLY A 192 -7.28 -7.89 8.15
C GLY A 192 -6.95 -6.68 7.30
N THR A 193 -6.99 -6.89 6.00
CA THR A 193 -6.70 -5.86 5.00
C THR A 193 -7.70 -5.92 3.85
N SER A 194 -7.92 -4.77 3.22
CA SER A 194 -8.55 -4.70 1.91
C SER A 194 -7.65 -3.97 0.91
N ARG A 195 -7.69 -4.40 -0.35
CA ARG A 195 -6.87 -3.89 -1.44
C ARG A 195 -7.72 -3.71 -2.69
N CYS A 196 -7.40 -2.70 -3.51
CA CYS A 196 -8.04 -2.53 -4.82
C CYS A 196 -7.25 -1.56 -5.70
N PHE A 197 -7.53 -1.57 -7.02
CA PHE A 197 -6.90 -0.69 -8.00
C PHE A 197 -7.67 0.61 -8.30
N SER A 198 -8.85 0.82 -7.69
CA SER A 198 -9.70 1.99 -7.94
C SER A 198 -9.82 2.86 -6.70
N LYS A 199 -9.69 4.18 -6.86
CA LYS A 199 -9.90 5.17 -5.79
C LYS A 199 -11.35 5.14 -5.28
N GLU A 200 -12.32 4.97 -6.17
CA GLU A 200 -13.74 4.90 -5.86
C GLU A 200 -14.07 3.67 -5.03
N ILE A 201 -13.54 2.51 -5.43
CA ILE A 201 -13.70 1.26 -4.68
C ILE A 201 -13.00 1.36 -3.32
N ASN A 202 -11.78 1.91 -3.28
CA ASN A 202 -11.03 2.11 -2.04
C ASN A 202 -11.82 2.93 -1.01
N ALA A 203 -12.52 3.96 -1.47
CA ALA A 203 -13.39 4.80 -0.63
C ALA A 203 -14.69 4.10 -0.18
N GLN A 204 -15.17 3.10 -0.93
CA GLN A 204 -16.40 2.35 -0.62
C GLN A 204 -16.15 1.14 0.31
N LEU A 205 -15.02 0.47 0.17
CA LEU A 205 -14.69 -0.76 0.90
C LEU A 205 -14.92 -0.67 2.42
N PRO A 206 -14.48 0.40 3.13
CA PRO A 206 -14.72 0.54 4.56
C PRO A 206 -16.20 0.45 4.94
N LYS A 207 -17.07 1.11 4.19
CA LYS A 207 -18.53 1.14 4.45
C LYS A 207 -19.17 -0.22 4.17
N LEU A 208 -18.72 -0.90 3.13
CA LEU A 208 -19.25 -2.22 2.77
C LEU A 208 -18.83 -3.29 3.79
N ILE A 209 -17.59 -3.24 4.26
CA ILE A 209 -17.09 -4.13 5.31
C ILE A 209 -17.84 -3.89 6.60
N ASP A 210 -18.04 -2.63 7.01
CA ASP A 210 -18.80 -2.27 8.20
C ASP A 210 -20.23 -2.80 8.12
N ARG A 211 -20.91 -2.60 7.01
CA ARG A 211 -22.26 -3.11 6.79
C ARG A 211 -22.32 -4.63 6.92
N VAL A 212 -21.45 -5.36 6.22
CA VAL A 212 -21.45 -6.83 6.27
C VAL A 212 -21.19 -7.33 7.69
N ALA A 213 -20.23 -6.75 8.40
CA ALA A 213 -19.91 -7.14 9.77
C ALA A 213 -21.06 -6.85 10.73
N SER A 214 -21.60 -5.63 10.69
CA SER A 214 -22.65 -5.18 11.62
C SER A 214 -23.97 -5.91 11.40
N GLU A 215 -24.42 -6.05 10.15
CA GLU A 215 -25.67 -6.74 9.82
C GLU A 215 -25.58 -8.25 10.10
N THR A 216 -24.42 -8.88 9.82
CA THR A 216 -24.21 -10.28 10.18
C THR A 216 -24.25 -10.47 11.69
N ALA A 217 -23.53 -9.66 12.46
CA ALA A 217 -23.57 -9.76 13.93
C ALA A 217 -24.98 -9.55 14.49
N ALA A 218 -25.70 -8.56 13.97
CA ALA A 218 -27.07 -8.27 14.38
C ALA A 218 -28.02 -9.45 14.14
N ALA A 219 -27.85 -10.21 13.04
CA ALA A 219 -28.65 -11.40 12.76
C ALA A 219 -28.52 -12.50 13.84
N PHE A 220 -27.39 -12.51 14.57
CA PHE A 220 -27.15 -13.42 15.72
C PHE A 220 -27.46 -12.76 17.08
N GLY A 221 -27.94 -11.52 17.10
CA GLY A 221 -28.16 -10.76 18.33
C GLY A 221 -26.89 -10.18 18.96
N ALA A 222 -25.77 -10.24 18.28
CA ALA A 222 -24.49 -9.65 18.68
C ALA A 222 -24.33 -8.23 18.11
N LYS A 223 -23.26 -7.55 18.53
CA LYS A 223 -22.84 -6.26 17.97
C LYS A 223 -21.42 -6.38 17.41
N ALA A 224 -21.22 -5.93 16.17
CA ALA A 224 -19.88 -5.72 15.62
C ALA A 224 -19.56 -4.23 15.56
N THR A 225 -18.29 -3.90 15.77
CA THR A 225 -17.74 -2.55 15.61
C THR A 225 -16.51 -2.64 14.72
N THR A 226 -16.47 -1.88 13.63
CA THR A 226 -15.36 -1.88 12.70
C THR A 226 -14.51 -0.62 12.86
N LYS A 227 -13.18 -0.77 12.63
CA LYS A 227 -12.27 0.35 12.46
C LYS A 227 -11.49 0.12 11.18
N ASN A 228 -11.56 1.09 10.29
CA ASN A 228 -10.83 1.09 9.03
C ASN A 228 -9.79 2.20 9.04
N ILE A 229 -8.56 1.88 8.64
CA ILE A 229 -7.45 2.82 8.50
C ILE A 229 -6.99 2.71 7.05
N VAL A 230 -7.12 3.80 6.29
CA VAL A 230 -6.54 3.91 4.96
C VAL A 230 -5.03 4.04 5.13
N LEU A 231 -4.27 3.09 4.62
CA LEU A 231 -2.81 3.11 4.64
C LEU A 231 -2.28 3.91 3.44
N CYS A 232 -2.72 3.57 2.24
CA CYS A 232 -2.40 4.33 1.03
C CYS A 232 -3.49 4.22 -0.03
N PRO A 233 -3.66 5.21 -0.90
CA PRO A 233 -4.48 5.10 -2.10
C PRO A 233 -3.80 4.20 -3.15
N PRO A 234 -4.49 3.78 -4.22
CA PRO A 234 -3.87 3.04 -5.31
C PRO A 234 -2.91 3.93 -6.11
N VAL A 235 -1.78 3.36 -6.53
CA VAL A 235 -0.87 3.99 -7.50
C VAL A 235 -1.47 3.87 -8.89
N ILE A 236 -1.77 5.01 -9.52
CA ILE A 236 -2.36 5.10 -10.86
C ILE A 236 -1.49 6.02 -11.71
N ASN A 237 -0.69 5.45 -12.59
CA ASN A 237 0.20 6.21 -13.45
C ASN A 237 -0.56 7.08 -14.46
N ASP A 238 -0.21 8.35 -14.53
CA ASP A 238 -0.67 9.24 -15.58
C ASP A 238 -0.17 8.78 -16.95
N GLN A 239 -1.02 8.86 -17.97
CA GLN A 239 -0.71 8.37 -19.32
C GLN A 239 0.46 9.15 -19.96
N HIS A 240 0.49 10.46 -19.81
CA HIS A 240 1.54 11.30 -20.38
C HIS A 240 2.88 11.05 -19.69
N MET A 241 2.87 10.98 -18.34
CA MET A 241 4.09 10.70 -17.57
C MET A 241 4.64 9.31 -17.88
N ALA A 242 3.78 8.29 -18.02
CA ALA A 242 4.19 6.95 -18.43
C ALA A 242 4.87 6.96 -19.81
N GLN A 243 4.33 7.70 -20.79
CA GLN A 243 4.95 7.85 -22.11
C GLN A 243 6.31 8.55 -22.06
N VAL A 244 6.47 9.58 -21.22
CA VAL A 244 7.75 10.27 -21.00
C VAL A 244 8.80 9.28 -20.48
N VAL A 245 8.45 8.48 -19.48
CA VAL A 245 9.34 7.47 -18.88
C VAL A 245 9.70 6.39 -19.90
N GLN A 246 8.71 5.87 -20.66
CA GLN A 246 8.97 4.90 -21.73
C GLN A 246 9.92 5.45 -22.80
N GLY A 247 9.76 6.73 -23.17
CA GLY A 247 10.65 7.42 -24.09
C GLY A 247 12.07 7.48 -23.57
N ALA A 248 12.24 7.93 -22.32
CA ALA A 248 13.54 8.00 -21.66
C ALA A 248 14.22 6.62 -21.51
N ALA A 249 13.45 5.59 -21.16
CA ALA A 249 13.97 4.23 -21.06
C ALA A 249 14.49 3.71 -22.41
N ARG A 250 13.76 3.96 -23.51
CA ARG A 250 14.22 3.60 -24.86
C ARG A 250 15.50 4.32 -25.27
N GLU A 251 15.61 5.59 -24.92
CA GLU A 251 16.76 6.41 -25.28
C GLU A 251 18.01 6.02 -24.48
N VAL A 252 17.88 5.77 -23.18
CA VAL A 252 19.02 5.54 -22.27
C VAL A 252 19.43 4.07 -22.23
N ILE A 253 18.47 3.13 -22.25
CA ILE A 253 18.74 1.71 -22.07
C ILE A 253 18.69 0.97 -23.41
N GLY A 254 17.66 1.26 -24.22
CA GLY A 254 17.45 0.62 -25.52
C GLY A 254 15.97 0.46 -25.87
N SER A 255 15.69 0.13 -27.15
CA SER A 255 14.33 0.03 -27.68
C SER A 255 13.43 -0.92 -26.91
N ASP A 256 13.99 -1.98 -26.36
CA ASP A 256 13.30 -3.09 -25.72
C ASP A 256 13.17 -2.93 -24.19
N ALA A 257 13.74 -1.83 -23.64
CA ALA A 257 13.73 -1.56 -22.21
C ALA A 257 12.31 -1.41 -21.60
N PRO A 258 11.35 -0.72 -22.24
CA PRO A 258 9.98 -0.71 -21.71
C PRO A 258 9.29 -2.05 -21.88
N VAL A 259 8.86 -2.63 -20.77
CA VAL A 259 8.07 -3.86 -20.72
C VAL A 259 6.73 -3.59 -20.04
N SER A 260 5.77 -4.49 -20.28
CA SER A 260 4.45 -4.44 -19.66
C SER A 260 4.26 -5.63 -18.74
N GLU A 261 3.98 -5.36 -17.49
CA GLU A 261 3.73 -6.38 -16.47
C GLU A 261 2.40 -6.10 -15.76
N PRO A 262 1.70 -7.12 -15.25
CA PRO A 262 0.52 -6.92 -14.43
C PRO A 262 0.80 -6.03 -13.23
N GLY A 263 -0.19 -5.22 -12.82
CA GLY A 263 -0.11 -4.50 -11.56
C GLY A 263 -0.11 -5.44 -10.36
N THR A 264 0.44 -4.97 -9.23
CA THR A 264 0.49 -5.71 -7.97
C THR A 264 -0.52 -5.18 -6.96
N MET A 265 -0.98 -6.04 -6.04
CA MET A 265 -1.77 -5.61 -4.87
C MET A 265 -0.91 -5.11 -3.70
N GLY A 266 0.42 -5.01 -3.86
CA GLY A 266 1.28 -4.27 -2.94
C GLY A 266 0.83 -2.82 -2.82
N GLY A 267 0.99 -2.21 -1.64
CA GLY A 267 0.72 -0.79 -1.41
C GLY A 267 2.00 0.02 -1.59
N GLU A 268 1.86 1.32 -1.87
CA GLU A 268 2.97 2.26 -2.01
C GLU A 268 2.47 3.66 -1.64
N ASP A 269 3.09 4.30 -0.66
CA ASP A 269 2.62 5.59 -0.14
C ASP A 269 2.95 6.79 -1.06
N PHE A 270 3.80 6.59 -2.08
CA PHE A 270 4.00 7.56 -3.16
C PHE A 270 2.67 7.98 -3.84
N ALA A 271 1.66 7.12 -3.78
CA ALA A 271 0.32 7.41 -4.24
C ALA A 271 -0.26 8.70 -3.63
N PHE A 272 0.13 9.07 -2.40
CA PHE A 272 -0.29 10.34 -1.79
C PHE A 272 0.29 11.57 -2.50
N PHE A 273 1.53 11.49 -3.00
CA PHE A 273 2.09 12.55 -3.83
C PHE A 273 1.31 12.67 -5.13
N MET A 274 1.04 11.53 -5.79
CA MET A 274 0.31 11.47 -7.07
C MET A 274 -1.14 11.97 -6.97
N ASP A 275 -1.75 11.91 -5.80
CA ASP A 275 -3.11 12.43 -5.56
C ASP A 275 -3.16 13.97 -5.48
N LYS A 276 -2.01 14.64 -5.41
CA LYS A 276 -1.89 16.08 -5.18
C LYS A 276 -1.33 16.86 -6.36
N VAL A 277 -0.65 16.21 -7.30
CA VAL A 277 0.01 16.84 -8.46
C VAL A 277 -0.31 16.12 -9.78
#